data_9fd4ff099aa71dbaeadfdb2c84f6a4e7
#
_entry.id   9fd4ff099aa71dbaeadfdb2c84f6a4e7
#
_cell.length_a   1.000
_cell.length_b   1.000
_cell.length_c   1.000
_cell.angle_alpha   90.00
_cell.angle_beta   90.00
_cell.angle_gamma   90.00
#
_symmetry.space_group_name_H-M   'P 1'
#
loop_
_entity.id
_entity.type
_entity.pdbx_description
1 polymer ?
#
loop_
_entity_poly.entity_id
_entity_poly.type
_entity_poly.pdbx_seq_one_letter_code
_entity_poly.pdbx_strand_id
1 'polypeptide(L)'
;MIDVSMAHFHIKKKNGRPYLYVREIARVGGKPKVVSQVYLGSPDKVLALARGQAQQLSTLKVEEFGALWLAGEIDRDIDLCSIVNDIVPREEKETGPSIGEYILYCVMNRMVEAVSKNRLAQWYKGTAIQQLRPVDLGELTSQRYWEKWNRVSEKALQDISEEFFRRVWERESPSADCLLFDTTNYYTFMSSRTESELSRRGKSKAGRHHLRQIGLGLLVARDSRLPLHWSAYPGNLHDSKQFAAIMDEMFGVVCSLDKTKERLTVVIDKGMNSEDNFSWVDEHSRVHFVTTYSTHFSQ
;
A
#
# COMPACT_ATOMS: atom_id res chain seq x y z
N MET A 1 -1.56 -21.11 7.51
CA MET A 1 -2.38 -21.65 6.43
C MET A 1 -3.81 -21.76 6.96
N ILE A 2 -4.72 -20.91 6.48
CA ILE A 2 -6.16 -21.03 6.78
C ILE A 2 -6.69 -22.02 5.76
N ASP A 3 -7.05 -23.20 6.23
CA ASP A 3 -7.63 -24.25 5.40
C ASP A 3 -9.05 -23.83 4.98
N VAL A 4 -9.49 -24.25 3.80
CA VAL A 4 -10.71 -23.80 3.12
C VAL A 4 -11.90 -23.79 4.09
N SER A 5 -12.55 -22.63 4.24
CA SER A 5 -13.78 -22.52 5.03
C SER A 5 -14.95 -23.16 4.26
N MET A 6 -15.68 -24.06 4.89
CA MET A 6 -16.93 -24.60 4.34
C MET A 6 -18.12 -23.88 4.97
N ALA A 7 -18.93 -23.24 4.13
CA ALA A 7 -20.20 -22.66 4.54
C ALA A 7 -21.28 -23.76 4.67
N HIS A 8 -22.04 -23.76 5.76
CA HIS A 8 -23.15 -24.70 5.96
C HIS A 8 -24.30 -24.04 6.72
N PHE A 9 -25.50 -24.58 6.54
CA PHE A 9 -26.66 -24.14 7.30
C PHE A 9 -26.63 -24.70 8.73
N HIS A 10 -26.97 -23.84 9.68
CA HIS A 10 -27.07 -24.21 11.09
C HIS A 10 -28.38 -23.69 11.69
N ILE A 11 -29.11 -24.57 12.40
CA ILE A 11 -30.35 -24.25 13.06
C ILE A 11 -30.13 -24.11 14.57
N LYS A 12 -30.45 -22.94 15.12
CA LYS A 12 -30.52 -22.73 16.58
C LYS A 12 -32.00 -22.65 17.02
N LYS A 13 -32.33 -23.31 18.12
CA LYS A 13 -33.63 -23.15 18.78
C LYS A 13 -33.52 -22.15 19.92
N LYS A 14 -34.39 -21.12 19.94
CA LYS A 14 -34.53 -20.16 21.04
C LYS A 14 -35.98 -20.11 21.42
N ASN A 15 -36.31 -20.43 22.69
CA ASN A 15 -37.67 -20.53 23.20
C ASN A 15 -38.56 -21.46 22.34
N GLY A 16 -38.02 -22.62 21.95
CA GLY A 16 -38.70 -23.62 21.11
C GLY A 16 -38.80 -23.29 19.62
N ARG A 17 -38.48 -22.07 19.20
CA ARG A 17 -38.57 -21.61 17.81
C ARG A 17 -37.23 -21.81 17.09
N PRO A 18 -37.19 -22.36 15.87
CA PRO A 18 -35.99 -22.52 15.08
C PRO A 18 -35.60 -21.21 14.37
N TYR A 19 -34.30 -20.98 14.30
CA TYR A 19 -33.70 -19.84 13.56
C TYR A 19 -32.58 -20.38 12.71
N LEU A 20 -32.52 -19.94 11.45
CA LEU A 20 -31.56 -20.40 10.47
C LEU A 20 -30.38 -19.45 10.40
N TYR A 21 -29.20 -20.03 10.35
CA TYR A 21 -27.91 -19.33 10.19
C TYR A 21 -27.11 -19.99 9.09
N VAL A 22 -26.27 -19.22 8.40
CA VAL A 22 -25.11 -19.74 7.65
C VAL A 22 -23.89 -19.58 8.54
N ARG A 23 -23.11 -20.63 8.67
CA ARG A 23 -21.83 -20.65 9.39
C ARG A 23 -20.72 -21.05 8.46
N GLU A 24 -19.60 -20.38 8.62
CA GLU A 24 -18.33 -20.79 8.03
C GLU A 24 -17.45 -21.38 9.13
N ILE A 25 -16.90 -22.56 8.86
CA ILE A 25 -15.97 -23.24 9.75
C ILE A 25 -14.62 -23.33 9.06
N ALA A 26 -13.58 -22.86 9.74
CA ALA A 26 -12.21 -23.06 9.33
C ALA A 26 -11.41 -23.79 10.43
N ARG A 27 -10.33 -24.45 10.05
CA ARG A 27 -9.41 -25.04 11.03
C ARG A 27 -8.45 -24.00 11.56
N VAL A 28 -8.54 -23.72 12.85
CA VAL A 28 -7.65 -22.79 13.56
C VAL A 28 -6.89 -23.60 14.62
N GLY A 29 -5.58 -23.71 14.45
CA GLY A 29 -4.75 -24.56 15.35
C GLY A 29 -5.12 -26.03 15.30
N GLY A 30 -5.49 -26.56 14.12
CA GLY A 30 -5.87 -27.96 13.92
C GLY A 30 -7.31 -28.31 14.35
N LYS A 31 -8.05 -27.41 14.99
CA LYS A 31 -9.42 -27.62 15.47
C LYS A 31 -10.43 -26.82 14.64
N PRO A 32 -11.60 -27.40 14.33
CA PRO A 32 -12.65 -26.64 13.63
C PRO A 32 -13.21 -25.55 14.53
N LYS A 33 -13.22 -24.29 14.02
CA LYS A 33 -13.83 -23.13 14.68
C LYS A 33 -14.77 -22.42 13.74
N VAL A 34 -15.88 -21.90 14.29
CA VAL A 34 -16.77 -21.00 13.54
C VAL A 34 -16.05 -19.68 13.39
N VAL A 35 -15.75 -19.29 12.16
CA VAL A 35 -15.06 -18.02 11.81
C VAL A 35 -16.03 -16.94 11.38
N SER A 36 -17.22 -17.33 10.87
CA SER A 36 -18.28 -16.41 10.49
C SER A 36 -19.64 -17.02 10.79
N GLN A 37 -20.65 -16.21 11.13
CA GLN A 37 -22.03 -16.63 11.30
C GLN A 37 -22.99 -15.51 10.90
N VAL A 38 -23.83 -15.78 9.90
CA VAL A 38 -24.85 -14.85 9.41
C VAL A 38 -26.24 -15.37 9.79
N TYR A 39 -27.09 -14.53 10.35
CA TYR A 39 -28.48 -14.85 10.66
C TYR A 39 -29.36 -14.67 9.43
N LEU A 40 -30.10 -15.69 9.02
CA LEU A 40 -31.00 -15.67 7.87
C LEU A 40 -32.48 -15.45 8.23
N GLY A 41 -32.86 -15.69 9.47
CA GLY A 41 -34.24 -15.57 9.91
C GLY A 41 -34.88 -16.86 10.39
N SER A 42 -36.21 -16.87 10.58
CA SER A 42 -36.97 -18.11 10.82
C SER A 42 -37.08 -18.91 9.51
N PRO A 43 -37.27 -20.25 9.57
CA PRO A 43 -37.49 -21.05 8.39
C PRO A 43 -38.62 -20.56 7.49
N ASP A 44 -39.72 -20.07 8.09
CA ASP A 44 -40.85 -19.53 7.34
C ASP A 44 -40.48 -18.28 6.55
N LYS A 45 -39.67 -17.39 7.14
CA LYS A 45 -39.15 -16.20 6.41
C LYS A 45 -38.25 -16.59 5.27
N VAL A 46 -37.34 -17.55 5.51
CA VAL A 46 -36.42 -18.02 4.46
C VAL A 46 -37.21 -18.74 3.33
N LEU A 47 -38.23 -19.50 3.69
CA LEU A 47 -39.09 -20.15 2.72
C LEU A 47 -39.92 -19.14 1.91
N ALA A 48 -40.46 -18.12 2.56
CA ALA A 48 -41.17 -17.04 1.91
C ALA A 48 -40.26 -16.27 0.92
N LEU A 49 -39.01 -16.01 1.32
CA LEU A 49 -37.98 -15.45 0.43
C LEU A 49 -37.70 -16.34 -0.78
N ALA A 50 -37.50 -17.64 -0.55
CA ALA A 50 -37.20 -18.61 -1.60
C ALA A 50 -38.37 -18.78 -2.61
N ARG A 51 -39.61 -18.58 -2.16
CA ARG A 51 -40.83 -18.67 -3.00
C ARG A 51 -41.19 -17.33 -3.68
N GLY A 52 -40.37 -16.31 -3.51
CA GLY A 52 -40.68 -14.97 -4.05
C GLY A 52 -41.88 -14.27 -3.37
N GLN A 53 -42.35 -14.81 -2.23
CA GLN A 53 -43.51 -14.29 -1.48
C GLN A 53 -43.12 -13.24 -0.44
N ALA A 54 -41.83 -13.09 -0.14
CA ALA A 54 -41.36 -12.04 0.75
C ALA A 54 -41.19 -10.74 -0.03
N GLN A 55 -41.72 -9.65 0.50
CA GLN A 55 -41.49 -8.32 -0.05
C GLN A 55 -40.00 -8.12 -0.34
N GLN A 56 -39.71 -8.08 -1.60
CA GLN A 56 -38.49 -7.64 -2.27
C GLN A 56 -37.33 -7.23 -1.36
N LEU A 57 -36.54 -8.20 -0.92
CA LEU A 57 -35.08 -7.99 -0.94
C LEU A 57 -34.63 -8.27 -2.37
N SER A 58 -34.79 -7.32 -3.25
CA SER A 58 -34.57 -7.51 -4.68
C SER A 58 -33.08 -7.68 -5.03
N THR A 59 -32.17 -7.20 -4.18
CA THR A 59 -30.74 -7.40 -4.33
C THR A 59 -30.04 -7.11 -3.01
N LEU A 60 -29.29 -8.09 -2.47
CA LEU A 60 -28.30 -7.84 -1.42
C LEU A 60 -27.02 -7.39 -2.12
N LYS A 61 -26.71 -6.11 -2.04
CA LYS A 61 -25.43 -5.59 -2.51
C LYS A 61 -24.44 -5.65 -1.33
N VAL A 62 -23.38 -6.42 -1.48
CA VAL A 62 -22.27 -6.46 -0.52
C VAL A 62 -21.16 -5.60 -1.08
N GLU A 63 -20.72 -4.63 -0.31
CA GLU A 63 -19.66 -3.71 -0.68
C GLU A 63 -18.51 -3.81 0.32
N GLU A 64 -17.27 -3.66 -0.15
CA GLU A 64 -16.12 -3.52 0.74
C GLU A 64 -16.24 -2.20 1.51
N PHE A 65 -16.15 -2.28 2.83
CA PHE A 65 -16.31 -1.14 3.72
C PHE A 65 -15.17 -1.01 4.74
N GLY A 66 -14.87 -2.10 5.46
CA GLY A 66 -14.04 -2.05 6.68
C GLY A 66 -12.64 -1.50 6.44
N ALA A 67 -11.94 -1.99 5.43
CA ALA A 67 -10.59 -1.53 5.10
C ALA A 67 -10.60 -0.09 4.59
N LEU A 68 -11.61 0.31 3.82
CA LEU A 68 -11.76 1.68 3.30
C LEU A 68 -12.07 2.68 4.42
N TRP A 69 -12.93 2.30 5.34
CA TRP A 69 -13.24 3.11 6.52
C TRP A 69 -12.00 3.31 7.39
N LEU A 70 -11.26 2.22 7.68
CA LEU A 70 -10.03 2.29 8.46
C LEU A 70 -8.97 3.18 7.79
N ALA A 71 -8.79 3.05 6.48
CA ALA A 71 -7.89 3.93 5.72
C ALA A 71 -8.30 5.40 5.83
N GLY A 72 -9.61 5.68 5.77
CA GLY A 72 -10.15 7.03 5.96
C GLY A 72 -9.93 7.57 7.37
N GLU A 73 -10.04 6.73 8.42
CA GLU A 73 -9.76 7.14 9.80
C GLU A 73 -8.27 7.46 10.01
N ILE A 74 -7.37 6.63 9.46
CA ILE A 74 -5.92 6.89 9.51
C ILE A 74 -5.59 8.18 8.74
N ASP A 75 -6.19 8.37 7.56
CA ASP A 75 -5.98 9.58 6.75
C ASP A 75 -6.48 10.84 7.43
N ARG A 76 -7.44 10.76 8.34
CA ARG A 76 -7.92 11.90 9.11
C ARG A 76 -6.84 12.53 9.98
N ASP A 77 -5.90 11.74 10.47
CA ASP A 77 -4.78 12.21 11.30
C ASP A 77 -3.59 12.66 10.44
N ILE A 78 -3.33 11.97 9.33
CA ILE A 78 -2.20 12.26 8.42
C ILE A 78 -2.58 13.37 7.45
N ASP A 79 -3.84 13.34 6.97
CA ASP A 79 -4.44 14.28 6.00
C ASP A 79 -3.63 14.37 4.68
N LEU A 80 -3.48 13.22 4.03
CA LEU A 80 -2.78 13.09 2.75
C LEU A 80 -3.37 14.02 1.68
N CYS A 81 -4.69 14.18 1.70
CA CYS A 81 -5.36 15.08 0.74
C CYS A 81 -4.90 16.53 0.90
N SER A 82 -4.81 17.06 2.13
CA SER A 82 -4.32 18.41 2.38
C SER A 82 -2.83 18.53 2.00
N ILE A 83 -1.99 17.58 2.41
CA ILE A 83 -0.56 17.60 2.03
C ILE A 83 -0.40 17.82 0.53
N VAL A 84 -1.12 17.02 -0.25
CA VAL A 84 -1.01 17.09 -1.72
C VAL A 84 -1.60 18.39 -2.27
N ASN A 85 -2.77 18.80 -1.75
CA ASN A 85 -3.47 19.97 -2.27
C ASN A 85 -2.81 21.30 -1.88
N ASP A 86 -2.06 21.34 -0.78
CA ASP A 86 -1.29 22.53 -0.36
C ASP A 86 -0.07 22.72 -1.26
N ILE A 87 0.57 21.60 -1.69
CA ILE A 87 1.74 21.63 -2.57
C ILE A 87 1.34 21.78 -4.04
N VAL A 88 0.24 21.14 -4.45
CA VAL A 88 -0.30 21.20 -5.82
C VAL A 88 -1.77 21.64 -5.75
N PRO A 89 -2.03 22.95 -5.60
CA PRO A 89 -3.39 23.46 -5.41
C PRO A 89 -4.27 23.23 -6.64
N ARG A 90 -5.58 23.22 -6.39
CA ARG A 90 -6.58 23.17 -7.46
C ARG A 90 -6.47 24.42 -8.34
N GLU A 91 -6.75 24.23 -9.62
CA GLU A 91 -6.99 25.36 -10.53
C GLU A 91 -8.40 25.93 -10.32
N GLU A 92 -8.56 27.21 -10.59
CA GLU A 92 -9.81 27.94 -10.34
C GLU A 92 -11.05 27.28 -10.99
N LYS A 93 -10.90 26.67 -12.16
CA LYS A 93 -11.97 26.02 -12.94
C LYS A 93 -11.94 24.49 -12.86
N GLU A 94 -11.16 23.94 -11.95
CA GLU A 94 -11.01 22.49 -11.83
C GLU A 94 -12.26 21.83 -11.23
N THR A 95 -12.81 20.83 -11.93
CA THR A 95 -13.94 20.03 -11.47
C THR A 95 -13.49 18.65 -10.96
N GLY A 96 -14.39 17.94 -10.28
CA GLY A 96 -14.14 16.58 -9.80
C GLY A 96 -13.19 16.54 -8.60
N PRO A 97 -12.62 15.36 -8.29
CA PRO A 97 -11.70 15.19 -7.18
C PRO A 97 -10.41 16.00 -7.34
N SER A 98 -9.85 16.45 -6.23
CA SER A 98 -8.52 17.05 -6.20
C SER A 98 -7.43 16.01 -6.51
N ILE A 99 -6.20 16.45 -6.76
CA ILE A 99 -5.06 15.53 -6.92
C ILE A 99 -4.87 14.69 -5.67
N GLY A 100 -5.00 15.29 -4.47
CA GLY A 100 -4.92 14.58 -3.20
C GLY A 100 -5.97 13.47 -3.08
N GLU A 101 -7.22 13.75 -3.44
CA GLU A 101 -8.27 12.73 -3.46
C GLU A 101 -8.00 11.61 -4.45
N TYR A 102 -7.48 11.90 -5.65
CA TYR A 102 -7.08 10.85 -6.59
C TYR A 102 -5.96 9.96 -6.04
N ILE A 103 -4.98 10.55 -5.35
CA ILE A 103 -3.91 9.77 -4.69
C ILE A 103 -4.51 8.89 -3.61
N LEU A 104 -5.37 9.44 -2.74
CA LEU A 104 -6.03 8.68 -1.68
C LEU A 104 -6.86 7.52 -2.24
N TYR A 105 -7.62 7.73 -3.32
CA TYR A 105 -8.35 6.63 -3.98
C TYR A 105 -7.41 5.56 -4.54
N CYS A 106 -6.24 5.94 -5.04
CA CYS A 106 -5.24 4.98 -5.49
C CYS A 106 -4.65 4.18 -4.32
N VAL A 107 -4.40 4.82 -3.18
CA VAL A 107 -3.94 4.14 -1.96
C VAL A 107 -5.00 3.15 -1.49
N MET A 108 -6.24 3.59 -1.31
CA MET A 108 -7.36 2.73 -0.90
C MET A 108 -7.58 1.56 -1.87
N ASN A 109 -7.49 1.83 -3.18
CA ASN A 109 -7.57 0.79 -4.18
C ASN A 109 -6.45 -0.25 -4.05
N ARG A 110 -5.23 0.16 -3.76
CA ARG A 110 -4.11 -0.75 -3.53
C ARG A 110 -4.26 -1.59 -2.26
N MET A 111 -4.89 -1.04 -1.24
CA MET A 111 -5.13 -1.75 0.02
C MET A 111 -6.18 -2.86 -0.11
N VAL A 112 -7.21 -2.65 -0.92
CA VAL A 112 -8.37 -3.55 -1.02
C VAL A 112 -8.25 -4.47 -2.23
N GLU A 113 -8.22 -3.89 -3.43
CA GLU A 113 -8.16 -4.61 -4.69
C GLU A 113 -7.41 -3.78 -5.73
N ALA A 114 -6.15 -4.10 -5.96
CA ALA A 114 -5.30 -3.34 -6.87
C ALA A 114 -5.74 -3.49 -8.33
N VAL A 115 -6.46 -2.49 -8.86
CA VAL A 115 -6.84 -2.42 -10.27
C VAL A 115 -6.10 -1.31 -11.01
N SER A 116 -6.12 -1.36 -12.34
CA SER A 116 -5.57 -0.29 -13.18
C SER A 116 -6.42 0.99 -13.12
N LYS A 117 -5.85 2.13 -13.54
CA LYS A 117 -6.58 3.42 -13.59
C LYS A 117 -7.83 3.37 -14.47
N ASN A 118 -7.85 2.54 -15.51
CA ASN A 118 -9.03 2.31 -16.35
C ASN A 118 -10.18 1.62 -15.63
N ARG A 119 -9.89 0.90 -14.55
CA ARG A 119 -10.89 0.19 -13.73
C ARG A 119 -11.22 0.91 -12.43
N LEU A 120 -10.62 2.06 -12.17
CA LEU A 120 -10.80 2.79 -10.91
C LEU A 120 -12.27 3.14 -10.67
N ALA A 121 -12.98 3.63 -11.69
CA ALA A 121 -14.41 3.95 -11.60
C ALA A 121 -15.26 2.71 -11.27
N GLN A 122 -14.95 1.56 -11.88
CA GLN A 122 -15.66 0.31 -11.59
C GLN A 122 -15.41 -0.19 -10.18
N TRP A 123 -14.15 -0.15 -9.72
CA TRP A 123 -13.78 -0.48 -8.35
C TRP A 123 -14.50 0.44 -7.36
N TYR A 124 -14.46 1.76 -7.57
CA TYR A 124 -15.12 2.74 -6.74
C TYR A 124 -16.64 2.47 -6.62
N LYS A 125 -17.32 2.17 -7.74
CA LYS A 125 -18.74 1.79 -7.78
C LYS A 125 -19.04 0.48 -7.03
N GLY A 126 -18.08 -0.43 -6.95
CA GLY A 126 -18.21 -1.73 -6.27
C GLY A 126 -17.95 -1.69 -4.77
N THR A 127 -17.57 -0.53 -4.22
CA THR A 127 -17.17 -0.37 -2.82
C THR A 127 -18.03 0.69 -2.12
N ALA A 128 -18.01 0.68 -0.78
CA ALA A 128 -18.73 1.66 0.02
C ALA A 128 -18.09 3.07 0.03
N ILE A 129 -16.94 3.27 -0.61
CA ILE A 129 -16.27 4.57 -0.69
C ILE A 129 -17.16 5.63 -1.34
N GLN A 130 -18.03 5.24 -2.27
CA GLN A 130 -19.01 6.14 -2.90
C GLN A 130 -19.98 6.77 -1.89
N GLN A 131 -20.22 6.11 -0.75
CA GLN A 131 -21.05 6.63 0.33
C GLN A 131 -20.27 7.54 1.28
N LEU A 132 -18.98 7.27 1.46
CA LEU A 132 -18.09 8.03 2.31
C LEU A 132 -17.59 9.32 1.62
N ARG A 133 -17.28 9.22 0.34
CA ARG A 133 -16.72 10.29 -0.50
C ARG A 133 -17.40 10.26 -1.88
N PRO A 134 -18.60 10.87 -2.03
CA PRO A 134 -19.34 10.86 -3.29
C PRO A 134 -18.59 11.58 -4.42
N VAL A 135 -18.42 10.90 -5.56
CA VAL A 135 -17.76 11.45 -6.76
C VAL A 135 -18.49 10.98 -8.01
N ASP A 136 -18.60 11.83 -9.01
CA ASP A 136 -19.11 11.42 -10.32
C ASP A 136 -18.14 10.41 -10.96
N LEU A 137 -18.67 9.27 -11.43
CA LEU A 137 -17.86 8.22 -12.06
C LEU A 137 -17.15 8.69 -13.33
N GLY A 138 -17.69 9.69 -14.02
CA GLY A 138 -17.08 10.33 -15.18
C GLY A 138 -15.75 11.02 -14.86
N GLU A 139 -15.57 11.45 -13.62
CA GLU A 139 -14.33 12.06 -13.14
C GLU A 139 -13.24 11.02 -12.81
N LEU A 140 -13.60 9.76 -12.58
CA LEU A 140 -12.66 8.68 -12.22
C LEU A 140 -12.11 7.93 -13.44
N THR A 141 -12.04 8.56 -14.60
CA THR A 141 -11.45 7.97 -15.79
C THR A 141 -9.92 8.02 -15.77
N SER A 142 -9.28 7.10 -16.50
CA SER A 142 -7.83 7.10 -16.65
C SER A 142 -7.30 8.41 -17.25
N GLN A 143 -8.04 9.01 -18.19
CA GLN A 143 -7.67 10.28 -18.80
C GLN A 143 -7.64 11.40 -17.74
N ARG A 144 -8.73 11.58 -16.99
CA ARG A 144 -8.83 12.57 -15.93
C ARG A 144 -7.74 12.41 -14.89
N TYR A 145 -7.45 11.16 -14.51
CA TYR A 145 -6.35 10.85 -13.60
C TYR A 145 -5.01 11.40 -14.11
N TRP A 146 -4.67 11.10 -15.38
CA TRP A 146 -3.39 11.53 -15.95
C TRP A 146 -3.34 13.04 -16.21
N GLU A 147 -4.43 13.67 -16.60
CA GLU A 147 -4.51 15.14 -16.75
C GLU A 147 -4.11 15.85 -15.43
N LYS A 148 -4.63 15.36 -14.30
CA LYS A 148 -4.30 15.92 -12.98
C LYS A 148 -2.90 15.54 -12.53
N TRP A 149 -2.51 14.28 -12.73
CA TRP A 149 -1.20 13.79 -12.34
C TRP A 149 -0.04 14.50 -13.07
N ASN A 150 -0.23 14.88 -14.31
CA ASN A 150 0.77 15.63 -15.09
C ASN A 150 1.12 17.02 -14.48
N ARG A 151 0.36 17.48 -13.51
CA ARG A 151 0.63 18.71 -12.77
C ARG A 151 1.58 18.49 -11.59
N VAL A 152 1.79 17.25 -11.19
CA VAL A 152 2.69 16.90 -10.09
C VAL A 152 4.10 16.84 -10.64
N SER A 153 4.89 17.88 -10.36
CA SER A 153 6.31 17.88 -10.71
C SER A 153 7.12 16.94 -9.83
N GLU A 154 8.34 16.62 -10.22
CA GLU A 154 9.25 15.81 -9.41
C GLU A 154 9.52 16.47 -8.05
N LYS A 155 9.74 17.78 -8.04
CA LYS A 155 9.90 18.55 -6.80
C LYS A 155 8.65 18.48 -5.92
N ALA A 156 7.45 18.63 -6.49
CA ALA A 156 6.21 18.50 -5.75
C ALA A 156 6.06 17.09 -5.15
N LEU A 157 6.47 16.05 -5.87
CA LEU A 157 6.44 14.67 -5.36
C LEU A 157 7.38 14.47 -4.17
N GLN A 158 8.56 15.06 -4.20
CA GLN A 158 9.50 15.08 -3.09
C GLN A 158 8.89 15.78 -1.87
N ASP A 159 8.39 17.01 -2.06
CA ASP A 159 7.78 17.80 -0.98
C ASP A 159 6.57 17.06 -0.34
N ILE A 160 5.73 16.43 -1.16
CA ILE A 160 4.62 15.58 -0.67
C ILE A 160 5.15 14.42 0.17
N SER A 161 6.21 13.75 -0.31
CA SER A 161 6.82 12.63 0.40
C SER A 161 7.41 13.05 1.74
N GLU A 162 8.17 14.13 1.76
CA GLU A 162 8.78 14.68 2.97
C GLU A 162 7.74 15.06 4.01
N GLU A 163 6.71 15.79 3.61
CA GLU A 163 5.64 16.20 4.51
C GLU A 163 4.81 15.01 5.01
N PHE A 164 4.53 14.02 4.14
CA PHE A 164 3.84 12.80 4.52
C PHE A 164 4.63 12.02 5.59
N PHE A 165 5.91 11.76 5.37
CA PHE A 165 6.74 11.05 6.34
C PHE A 165 6.95 11.85 7.63
N ARG A 166 7.03 13.17 7.56
CA ARG A 166 7.08 14.03 8.75
C ARG A 166 5.84 13.85 9.61
N ARG A 167 4.62 13.86 9.02
CA ARG A 167 3.37 13.65 9.77
C ARG A 167 3.26 12.23 10.33
N VAL A 168 3.66 11.22 9.56
CA VAL A 168 3.74 9.84 10.06
C VAL A 168 4.70 9.75 11.24
N TRP A 169 5.85 10.40 11.15
CA TRP A 169 6.83 10.43 12.24
C TRP A 169 6.27 11.09 13.50
N GLU A 170 5.65 12.24 13.37
CA GLU A 170 5.04 12.98 14.49
C GLU A 170 3.93 12.18 15.18
N ARG A 171 3.13 11.47 14.39
CA ARG A 171 2.04 10.65 14.89
C ARG A 171 2.51 9.38 15.60
N GLU A 172 3.41 8.63 14.98
CA GLU A 172 3.76 7.27 15.40
C GLU A 172 5.04 7.24 16.25
N SER A 173 5.85 8.28 16.19
CA SER A 173 7.14 8.41 16.91
C SER A 173 8.00 7.13 16.80
N PRO A 174 8.26 6.63 15.58
CA PRO A 174 9.00 5.39 15.40
C PRO A 174 10.44 5.52 15.89
N SER A 175 11.00 4.43 16.44
CA SER A 175 12.42 4.41 16.77
C SER A 175 13.30 4.35 15.53
N ALA A 176 14.28 5.25 15.43
CA ALA A 176 15.34 5.21 14.43
C ALA A 176 16.61 4.47 14.88
N ASP A 177 16.58 3.74 16.00
CA ASP A 177 17.77 3.04 16.51
C ASP A 177 18.28 1.95 15.58
N CYS A 178 17.37 1.29 14.90
CA CYS A 178 17.69 0.26 13.93
C CYS A 178 16.74 0.33 12.74
N LEU A 179 17.30 0.51 11.57
CA LEU A 179 16.59 0.67 10.30
C LEU A 179 16.85 -0.55 9.41
N LEU A 180 15.85 -0.95 8.66
CA LEU A 180 15.94 -2.03 7.68
C LEU A 180 15.92 -1.40 6.31
N PHE A 181 16.91 -1.70 5.47
CA PHE A 181 16.96 -1.25 4.10
C PHE A 181 16.92 -2.44 3.15
N ASP A 182 16.02 -2.39 2.20
CA ASP A 182 15.93 -3.38 1.11
C ASP A 182 15.53 -2.71 -0.21
N THR A 183 15.84 -3.38 -1.30
CA THR A 183 15.50 -2.95 -2.65
C THR A 183 14.64 -3.97 -3.35
N THR A 184 13.73 -3.48 -4.18
CA THR A 184 12.91 -4.31 -5.06
C THR A 184 12.78 -3.69 -6.45
N ASN A 185 12.26 -4.46 -7.40
CA ASN A 185 12.01 -3.99 -8.75
C ASN A 185 10.54 -4.18 -9.10
N TYR A 186 9.91 -3.14 -9.62
CA TYR A 186 8.57 -3.19 -10.19
C TYR A 186 8.66 -3.20 -11.71
N TYR A 187 8.12 -4.24 -12.34
CA TYR A 187 7.99 -4.24 -13.80
C TYR A 187 6.77 -3.44 -14.23
N THR A 188 6.85 -2.85 -15.42
CA THR A 188 5.78 -2.06 -16.02
C THR A 188 5.50 -2.51 -17.45
N PHE A 189 4.23 -2.41 -17.85
CA PHE A 189 3.77 -2.67 -19.22
C PHE A 189 3.82 -1.42 -20.11
N MET A 190 4.68 -0.48 -19.79
CA MET A 190 4.90 0.72 -20.58
C MET A 190 5.31 0.38 -22.03
N SER A 191 4.78 1.13 -22.98
CA SER A 191 5.16 1.00 -24.41
C SER A 191 6.66 1.17 -24.59
N SER A 192 7.24 0.40 -25.52
CA SER A 192 8.66 0.54 -25.87
C SER A 192 9.00 1.90 -26.50
N ARG A 193 7.98 2.59 -27.05
CA ARG A 193 8.14 3.94 -27.65
C ARG A 193 8.08 5.07 -26.63
N THR A 194 7.59 4.80 -25.41
CA THR A 194 7.53 5.83 -24.36
C THR A 194 8.94 6.07 -23.82
N GLU A 195 9.40 7.29 -23.89
CA GLU A 195 10.64 7.70 -23.26
C GLU A 195 10.48 7.71 -21.73
N SER A 196 11.46 7.19 -21.03
CA SER A 196 11.52 7.20 -19.57
C SER A 196 12.96 6.93 -19.13
N GLU A 197 13.49 7.77 -18.30
CA GLU A 197 14.80 7.57 -17.69
C GLU A 197 14.73 6.52 -16.57
N LEU A 198 13.65 6.52 -15.81
CA LEU A 198 13.44 5.64 -14.66
C LEU A 198 13.08 4.21 -15.08
N SER A 199 12.18 4.06 -16.06
CA SER A 199 11.69 2.74 -16.51
C SER A 199 12.61 2.16 -17.58
N ARG A 200 13.50 1.25 -17.20
CA ARG A 200 14.51 0.61 -18.05
C ARG A 200 14.41 -0.92 -17.98
N ARG A 201 14.90 -1.60 -19.04
CA ARG A 201 15.05 -3.05 -19.01
C ARG A 201 16.31 -3.42 -18.24
N GLY A 202 16.19 -4.38 -17.32
CA GLY A 202 17.29 -4.82 -16.48
C GLY A 202 17.07 -6.25 -15.97
N LYS A 203 17.88 -6.67 -15.02
CA LYS A 203 17.75 -7.96 -14.36
C LYS A 203 16.52 -7.96 -13.46
N SER A 204 15.47 -8.69 -13.85
CA SER A 204 14.22 -8.76 -13.11
C SER A 204 14.27 -9.85 -12.04
N LYS A 205 13.99 -9.50 -10.79
CA LYS A 205 13.81 -10.47 -9.68
C LYS A 205 12.61 -11.42 -9.94
N ALA A 206 11.62 -10.97 -10.72
CA ALA A 206 10.45 -11.75 -11.13
C ALA A 206 10.64 -12.57 -12.42
N GLY A 207 11.86 -12.63 -12.98
CA GLY A 207 12.17 -13.35 -14.22
C GLY A 207 11.60 -12.72 -15.51
N ARG A 208 11.05 -11.51 -15.45
CA ARG A 208 10.41 -10.81 -16.57
C ARG A 208 11.36 -9.84 -17.27
N HIS A 209 12.50 -10.32 -17.75
CA HIS A 209 13.57 -9.51 -18.32
C HIS A 209 13.18 -8.74 -19.59
N HIS A 210 12.11 -9.15 -20.28
CA HIS A 210 11.59 -8.48 -21.47
C HIS A 210 10.78 -7.21 -21.15
N LEU A 211 10.33 -7.05 -19.91
CA LEU A 211 9.61 -5.86 -19.44
C LEU A 211 10.57 -4.81 -18.92
N ARG A 212 10.15 -3.54 -19.00
CA ARG A 212 10.81 -2.46 -18.29
C ARG A 212 10.48 -2.55 -16.80
N GLN A 213 11.38 -2.11 -15.98
CA GLN A 213 11.23 -2.09 -14.53
C GLN A 213 11.78 -0.81 -13.93
N ILE A 214 11.38 -0.54 -12.70
CA ILE A 214 11.83 0.57 -11.87
C ILE A 214 12.39 -0.05 -10.60
N GLY A 215 13.56 0.39 -10.16
CA GLY A 215 14.09 0.02 -8.85
C GLY A 215 13.47 0.89 -7.76
N LEU A 216 13.23 0.31 -6.61
CA LEU A 216 12.75 0.99 -5.41
C LEU A 216 13.59 0.56 -4.22
N GLY A 217 14.21 1.52 -3.53
CA GLY A 217 14.78 1.34 -2.21
C GLY A 217 13.77 1.76 -1.14
N LEU A 218 13.67 1.00 -0.06
CA LEU A 218 12.77 1.29 1.05
C LEU A 218 13.54 1.22 2.36
N LEU A 219 13.40 2.24 3.18
CA LEU A 219 13.90 2.32 4.53
C LEU A 219 12.73 2.16 5.52
N VAL A 220 12.87 1.24 6.46
CA VAL A 220 11.81 0.86 7.40
C VAL A 220 12.36 0.86 8.82
N ALA A 221 11.62 1.40 9.78
CA ALA A 221 11.92 1.26 11.20
C ALA A 221 11.73 -0.21 11.63
N ARG A 222 12.74 -0.81 12.28
CA ARG A 222 12.70 -2.24 12.66
C ARG A 222 11.53 -2.58 13.57
N ASP A 223 11.28 -1.75 14.56
CA ASP A 223 10.33 -2.08 15.63
C ASP A 223 8.88 -1.85 15.20
N SER A 224 8.58 -0.70 14.61
CA SER A 224 7.23 -0.37 14.13
C SER A 224 6.91 -0.96 12.75
N ARG A 225 7.95 -1.30 11.96
CA ARG A 225 7.86 -1.70 10.54
C ARG A 225 7.26 -0.62 9.64
N LEU A 226 7.26 0.63 10.11
CA LEU A 226 6.79 1.75 9.31
C LEU A 226 7.86 2.15 8.30
N PRO A 227 7.48 2.35 7.02
CA PRO A 227 8.34 2.98 6.04
C PRO A 227 8.65 4.42 6.47
N LEU A 228 9.92 4.79 6.43
CA LEU A 228 10.39 6.13 6.80
C LEU A 228 10.85 6.92 5.57
N HIS A 229 11.27 6.22 4.54
CA HIS A 229 11.70 6.83 3.29
C HIS A 229 11.67 5.81 2.14
N TRP A 230 11.55 6.31 0.93
CA TRP A 230 11.68 5.53 -0.29
C TRP A 230 12.46 6.33 -1.33
N SER A 231 13.20 5.62 -2.18
CA SER A 231 13.88 6.21 -3.32
C SER A 231 13.68 5.33 -4.56
N ALA A 232 13.36 5.97 -5.69
CA ALA A 232 13.18 5.27 -6.96
C ALA A 232 14.38 5.52 -7.87
N TYR A 233 14.87 4.46 -8.55
CA TYR A 233 16.02 4.55 -9.42
C TYR A 233 15.82 3.77 -10.73
N PRO A 234 16.61 4.06 -11.80
CA PRO A 234 16.48 3.39 -13.08
C PRO A 234 16.61 1.87 -12.97
N GLY A 235 15.64 1.15 -13.54
CA GLY A 235 15.53 -0.29 -13.39
C GLY A 235 16.63 -1.14 -14.04
N ASN A 236 17.54 -0.53 -14.78
CA ASN A 236 18.72 -1.19 -15.34
C ASN A 236 19.97 -1.08 -14.44
N LEU A 237 19.88 -0.30 -13.38
CA LEU A 237 21.00 -0.15 -12.44
C LEU A 237 21.02 -1.32 -11.45
N HIS A 238 22.24 -1.68 -11.04
CA HIS A 238 22.41 -2.73 -10.03
C HIS A 238 22.18 -2.15 -8.63
N ASP A 239 21.45 -2.86 -7.81
CA ASP A 239 21.04 -2.41 -6.47
C ASP A 239 22.24 -1.94 -5.61
N SER A 240 23.36 -2.70 -5.65
CA SER A 240 24.56 -2.36 -4.88
C SER A 240 25.23 -1.04 -5.33
N LYS A 241 25.10 -0.66 -6.60
CA LYS A 241 25.66 0.59 -7.11
C LYS A 241 24.84 1.82 -6.73
N GLN A 242 23.57 1.63 -6.34
CA GLN A 242 22.69 2.69 -5.91
C GLN A 242 22.74 2.90 -4.39
N PHE A 243 23.35 1.96 -3.66
CA PHE A 243 23.36 1.93 -2.20
C PHE A 243 23.84 3.25 -1.59
N ALA A 244 25.02 3.72 -1.96
CA ALA A 244 25.62 4.94 -1.40
C ALA A 244 24.72 6.17 -1.58
N ALA A 245 24.26 6.42 -2.81
CA ALA A 245 23.41 7.56 -3.13
C ALA A 245 22.07 7.52 -2.37
N ILE A 246 21.45 6.33 -2.31
CA ILE A 246 20.19 6.15 -1.58
C ILE A 246 20.41 6.31 -0.07
N MET A 247 21.52 5.80 0.45
CA MET A 247 21.82 5.92 1.90
C MET A 247 22.13 7.35 2.30
N ASP A 248 22.82 8.15 1.47
CA ASP A 248 23.04 9.57 1.73
C ASP A 248 21.72 10.33 1.82
N GLU A 249 20.80 10.09 0.87
CA GLU A 249 19.47 10.69 0.84
C GLU A 249 18.68 10.29 2.10
N MET A 250 18.59 8.98 2.39
CA MET A 250 17.86 8.43 3.53
C MET A 250 18.40 8.92 4.87
N PHE A 251 19.71 8.98 5.00
CA PHE A 251 20.38 9.49 6.20
C PHE A 251 20.03 10.95 6.44
N GLY A 252 20.06 11.77 5.40
CA GLY A 252 19.63 13.18 5.46
C GLY A 252 18.20 13.32 5.98
N VAL A 253 17.27 12.53 5.45
CA VAL A 253 15.87 12.53 5.87
C VAL A 253 15.72 12.11 7.33
N VAL A 254 16.30 10.97 7.76
CA VAL A 254 16.17 10.49 9.14
C VAL A 254 16.78 11.48 10.14
N CYS A 255 17.95 12.09 9.83
CA CYS A 255 18.55 13.11 10.67
C CYS A 255 17.73 14.40 10.74
N SER A 256 16.94 14.72 9.70
CA SER A 256 16.04 15.86 9.73
C SER A 256 14.81 15.60 10.61
N LEU A 257 14.34 14.37 10.66
CA LEU A 257 13.19 13.94 11.46
C LEU A 257 13.55 13.74 12.94
N ASP A 258 14.71 13.14 13.22
CA ASP A 258 15.21 12.94 14.58
C ASP A 258 16.58 13.62 14.79
N LYS A 259 16.55 14.88 15.19
CA LYS A 259 17.75 15.69 15.44
C LYS A 259 18.59 15.21 16.63
N THR A 260 18.06 14.33 17.47
CA THR A 260 18.75 13.79 18.64
C THR A 260 19.63 12.59 18.31
N LYS A 261 19.46 12.00 17.12
CA LYS A 261 20.22 10.82 16.72
C LYS A 261 21.63 11.17 16.28
N GLU A 262 22.57 10.70 17.07
CA GLU A 262 23.99 10.80 16.75
C GLU A 262 24.48 9.66 15.85
N ARG A 263 23.85 8.48 15.94
CA ARG A 263 24.23 7.27 15.21
C ARG A 263 23.02 6.46 14.78
N LEU A 264 23.10 5.87 13.59
CA LEU A 264 22.08 4.99 13.02
C LEU A 264 22.66 3.60 12.78
N THR A 265 21.89 2.56 13.10
CA THR A 265 22.21 1.18 12.69
C THR A 265 21.32 0.79 11.53
N VAL A 266 21.90 0.40 10.41
CA VAL A 266 21.16 -0.03 9.21
C VAL A 266 21.41 -1.52 8.95
N VAL A 267 20.36 -2.29 8.82
CA VAL A 267 20.41 -3.70 8.43
C VAL A 267 20.19 -3.79 6.92
N ILE A 268 21.12 -4.43 6.24
CA ILE A 268 21.09 -4.60 4.78
C ILE A 268 21.22 -6.08 4.39
N ASP A 269 20.61 -6.45 3.26
CA ASP A 269 20.77 -7.79 2.70
C ASP A 269 22.17 -7.97 2.08
N LYS A 270 22.66 -9.22 2.06
CA LYS A 270 23.95 -9.62 1.46
C LYS A 270 24.12 -9.19 -0.01
N GLY A 271 23.01 -8.98 -0.73
CA GLY A 271 23.03 -8.51 -2.11
C GLY A 271 23.60 -7.10 -2.27
N MET A 272 23.67 -6.34 -1.18
CA MET A 272 24.27 -5.00 -1.12
C MET A 272 25.76 -5.00 -0.77
N ASN A 273 26.33 -6.16 -0.44
CA ASN A 273 27.73 -6.26 -0.05
C ASN A 273 28.64 -5.99 -1.26
N SER A 274 29.47 -4.95 -1.16
CA SER A 274 30.53 -4.62 -2.11
C SER A 274 31.62 -3.85 -1.35
N GLU A 275 32.83 -3.84 -1.87
CA GLU A 275 33.92 -3.05 -1.28
C GLU A 275 33.57 -1.56 -1.22
N ASP A 276 32.98 -1.05 -2.32
CA ASP A 276 32.57 0.36 -2.39
C ASP A 276 31.54 0.72 -1.30
N ASN A 277 30.55 -0.17 -1.07
CA ASN A 277 29.52 0.06 -0.06
C ASN A 277 30.07 -0.03 1.35
N PHE A 278 31.01 -0.95 1.62
CA PHE A 278 31.68 -1.03 2.91
C PHE A 278 32.57 0.19 3.17
N SER A 279 33.33 0.64 2.16
CA SER A 279 34.13 1.86 2.25
C SER A 279 33.24 3.08 2.55
N TRP A 280 32.10 3.20 1.86
CA TRP A 280 31.15 4.28 2.13
C TRP A 280 30.69 4.27 3.61
N VAL A 281 30.34 3.10 4.17
CA VAL A 281 29.93 2.99 5.57
C VAL A 281 31.07 3.33 6.52
N ASP A 282 32.28 2.88 6.25
CA ASP A 282 33.47 3.18 7.08
C ASP A 282 33.81 4.67 7.11
N GLU A 283 33.57 5.39 6.02
CA GLU A 283 33.73 6.84 5.93
C GLU A 283 32.67 7.61 6.75
N HIS A 284 31.51 6.97 6.99
CA HIS A 284 30.37 7.58 7.71
C HIS A 284 30.34 7.15 9.18
N SER A 285 31.14 7.80 10.03
CA SER A 285 31.29 7.48 11.45
C SER A 285 29.97 7.45 12.27
N ARG A 286 28.89 7.99 11.69
CA ARG A 286 27.54 8.02 12.30
C ARG A 286 26.65 6.85 11.87
N VAL A 287 27.10 6.00 10.94
CA VAL A 287 26.34 4.86 10.44
C VAL A 287 27.02 3.57 10.86
N HIS A 288 26.28 2.71 11.53
CA HIS A 288 26.65 1.31 11.74
C HIS A 288 25.78 0.45 10.81
N PHE A 289 26.35 -0.64 10.31
CA PHE A 289 25.57 -1.57 9.52
C PHE A 289 25.64 -3.00 10.07
N VAL A 290 24.59 -3.75 9.79
CA VAL A 290 24.51 -5.19 10.04
C VAL A 290 24.15 -5.86 8.74
N THR A 291 24.95 -6.82 8.31
CA THR A 291 24.68 -7.62 7.11
C THR A 291 25.07 -9.08 7.32
N THR A 292 24.62 -9.96 6.46
CA THR A 292 25.08 -11.34 6.43
C THR A 292 26.34 -11.46 5.56
N TYR A 293 27.26 -12.29 6.00
CA TYR A 293 28.51 -12.50 5.28
C TYR A 293 28.28 -13.15 3.91
N SER A 294 28.94 -12.65 2.88
CA SER A 294 28.96 -13.27 1.56
C SER A 294 30.23 -14.12 1.44
N THR A 295 30.11 -15.37 0.99
CA THR A 295 31.26 -16.27 0.75
C THR A 295 32.28 -15.73 -0.26
N HIS A 296 31.94 -14.70 -1.04
CA HIS A 296 32.87 -14.00 -1.93
C HIS A 296 33.93 -13.15 -1.19
N PHE A 297 33.71 -12.82 0.06
CA PHE A 297 34.63 -12.04 0.90
C PHE A 297 35.40 -12.93 1.90
N SER A 298 35.35 -14.25 1.75
CA SER A 298 35.97 -15.24 2.66
C SER A 298 37.38 -15.70 2.19
N GLN A 299 38.07 -14.92 1.36
CA GLN A 299 39.46 -15.21 0.98
C GLN A 299 40.42 -14.24 1.60
#